data_2052a04c0cc149835b1cae7fafee264b
#
_entry.id   2052a04c0cc149835b1cae7fafee264b
#
_cell.length_a   1.000
_cell.length_b   1.000
_cell.length_c   1.000
_cell.angle_alpha   90.00
_cell.angle_beta   90.00
_cell.angle_gamma   90.00
#
_symmetry.space_group_name_H-M   'P 1'
#
loop_
_entity.id
_entity.type
_entity.pdbx_description
1 polymer ?
#
loop_
_entity_poly.entity_id
_entity_poly.type
_entity_poly.pdbx_seq_one_letter_code
_entity_poly.pdbx_strand_id
1 'polypeptide(L)'
;MSTSFDESCDDCSIQLVTNKISNKKIRYDIIINNPVIEMKNIKAIAFIDKKDKNIPSIGLLEKDTFSLNPNYIDKKNGYYKGINLSGTTSKNKFDVKLYLTYNTEDKQIERYIILHGNAT
;
A
#
# COMPACT_ATOMS: atom_id res chain seq x y z
N MET A 1 24.59 0.84 -0.75
CA MET A 1 23.74 1.76 -1.53
C MET A 1 22.43 1.98 -0.79
N SER A 2 22.10 3.20 -0.45
CA SER A 2 20.84 3.48 0.22
C SER A 2 19.70 3.53 -0.81
N THR A 3 18.61 2.86 -0.48
CA THR A 3 17.40 2.93 -1.32
C THR A 3 16.69 4.25 -1.03
N SER A 4 16.44 5.02 -2.06
CA SER A 4 15.63 6.23 -1.90
C SER A 4 14.15 5.86 -1.99
N PHE A 5 13.33 6.56 -1.19
CA PHE A 5 11.89 6.36 -1.18
C PHE A 5 11.21 7.56 -1.83
N ASP A 6 10.27 7.28 -2.70
CA ASP A 6 9.43 8.31 -3.32
C ASP A 6 8.23 8.59 -2.42
N GLU A 7 7.64 9.77 -2.54
CA GLU A 7 6.45 10.13 -1.76
C GLU A 7 5.15 9.79 -2.48
N SER A 8 5.22 9.43 -3.76
CA SER A 8 4.04 9.13 -4.56
C SER A 8 4.35 8.10 -5.64
N CYS A 9 3.29 7.57 -6.23
CA CYS A 9 3.36 6.65 -7.35
C CYS A 9 2.77 7.34 -8.59
N ASP A 10 3.44 7.21 -9.73
CA ASP A 10 2.96 7.83 -10.97
C ASP A 10 1.76 7.10 -11.59
N ASP A 11 1.63 5.80 -11.32
CA ASP A 11 0.64 4.95 -11.96
C ASP A 11 -0.67 4.85 -11.20
N CYS A 12 -0.72 5.35 -9.96
CA CYS A 12 -1.91 5.28 -9.12
C CYS A 12 -1.84 6.30 -7.99
N SER A 13 -2.93 6.44 -7.25
CA SER A 13 -2.97 7.26 -6.04
C SER A 13 -2.70 6.38 -4.83
N ILE A 14 -1.85 6.86 -3.92
CA ILE A 14 -1.57 6.19 -2.66
C ILE A 14 -1.80 7.20 -1.54
N GLN A 15 -2.68 6.84 -0.60
CA GLN A 15 -3.05 7.72 0.51
C GLN A 15 -2.86 7.00 1.83
N LEU A 16 -2.45 7.74 2.84
CA LEU A 16 -2.38 7.26 4.21
C LEU A 16 -3.44 7.98 5.03
N VAL A 17 -4.34 7.19 5.63
CA VAL A 17 -5.41 7.72 6.50
C VAL A 17 -5.15 7.21 7.91
N THR A 18 -5.26 8.09 8.90
CA THR A 18 -5.05 7.74 10.30
C THR A 18 -6.32 7.92 11.10
N ASN A 19 -6.57 7.00 12.04
CA ASN A 19 -7.69 7.07 12.97
C ASN A 19 -7.20 6.74 14.38
N LYS A 20 -7.39 7.69 15.29
CA LYS A 20 -6.99 7.49 16.69
C LYS A 20 -8.04 6.66 17.40
N ILE A 21 -7.70 5.42 17.77
CA ILE A 21 -8.62 4.51 18.44
C ILE A 21 -8.59 4.75 19.95
N SER A 22 -7.40 5.01 20.51
CA SER A 22 -7.21 5.36 21.91
C SER A 22 -5.96 6.23 22.03
N ASN A 23 -5.64 6.66 23.26
CA ASN A 23 -4.45 7.49 23.48
C ASN A 23 -3.14 6.81 23.07
N LYS A 24 -3.14 5.47 23.04
CA LYS A 24 -1.94 4.68 22.72
C LYS A 24 -2.09 3.82 21.48
N LYS A 25 -3.22 3.95 20.76
CA LYS A 25 -3.46 3.10 19.60
C LYS A 25 -4.02 3.91 18.44
N ILE A 26 -3.28 3.93 17.36
CA ILE A 26 -3.66 4.62 16.14
C ILE A 26 -3.72 3.59 15.02
N ARG A 27 -4.85 3.54 14.33
CA ARG A 27 -4.99 2.72 13.14
C ARG A 27 -4.58 3.56 11.94
N TYR A 28 -3.81 2.98 11.07
CA TYR A 28 -3.53 3.59 9.77
C TYR A 28 -4.00 2.68 8.65
N ASP A 29 -4.47 3.30 7.57
CA ASP A 29 -4.90 2.60 6.38
C ASP A 29 -4.16 3.19 5.18
N ILE A 30 -3.56 2.32 4.37
CA ILE A 30 -2.92 2.71 3.12
C ILE A 30 -3.88 2.33 2.00
N ILE A 31 -4.34 3.33 1.27
CA ILE A 31 -5.32 3.12 0.19
C ILE A 31 -4.62 3.32 -1.15
N ILE A 32 -4.62 2.26 -1.96
CA ILE A 32 -4.06 2.28 -3.31
C ILE A 32 -5.24 2.21 -4.27
N ASN A 33 -5.44 3.28 -5.05
CA ASN A 33 -6.58 3.35 -5.96
C ASN A 33 -6.28 4.28 -7.15
N ASN A 34 -7.29 4.54 -7.94
CA ASN A 34 -7.23 5.45 -9.11
C ASN A 34 -6.06 5.13 -10.03
N PRO A 35 -5.97 3.89 -10.55
CA PRO A 35 -4.89 3.54 -11.47
C PRO A 35 -5.04 4.31 -12.78
N VAL A 36 -3.93 4.75 -13.36
CA VAL A 36 -3.93 5.37 -14.69
C VAL A 36 -3.59 4.37 -15.79
N ILE A 37 -3.05 3.22 -15.40
CA ILE A 37 -2.76 2.09 -16.27
C ILE A 37 -3.23 0.81 -15.59
N GLU A 38 -3.29 -0.30 -16.34
CA GLU A 38 -3.57 -1.59 -15.74
C GLU A 38 -2.37 -2.03 -14.88
N MET A 39 -2.67 -2.40 -13.63
CA MET A 39 -1.67 -2.88 -12.68
C MET A 39 -2.04 -4.30 -12.29
N LYS A 40 -1.28 -5.29 -12.74
CA LYS A 40 -1.59 -6.70 -12.51
C LYS A 40 -0.75 -7.28 -11.37
N ASN A 41 -1.34 -8.20 -10.64
CA ASN A 41 -0.65 -8.98 -9.59
C ASN A 41 0.09 -8.08 -8.61
N ILE A 42 -0.64 -7.17 -8.02
CA ILE A 42 -0.09 -6.19 -7.08
C ILE A 42 0.31 -6.91 -5.79
N LYS A 43 1.52 -6.65 -5.35
CA LYS A 43 2.04 -7.12 -4.06
C LYS A 43 2.54 -5.91 -3.29
N ALA A 44 2.23 -5.85 -2.01
CA ALA A 44 2.62 -4.73 -1.19
C ALA A 44 2.92 -5.16 0.24
N ILE A 45 3.93 -4.55 0.84
CA ILE A 45 4.29 -4.70 2.25
C ILE A 45 4.52 -3.31 2.80
N ALA A 46 3.96 -3.04 3.98
CA ALA A 46 4.13 -1.77 4.65
C ALA A 46 4.69 -1.99 6.05
N PHE A 47 5.62 -1.16 6.47
CA PHE A 47 6.16 -1.24 7.82
C PHE A 47 6.61 0.14 8.32
N ILE A 48 6.55 0.32 9.64
CA ILE A 48 6.97 1.55 10.31
C ILE A 48 8.36 1.34 10.91
N ASP A 49 8.56 0.21 11.58
CA ASP A 49 9.81 -0.13 12.27
C ASP A 49 10.15 -1.58 11.94
N LYS A 50 11.45 -1.88 11.87
CA LYS A 50 11.95 -3.25 11.64
C LYS A 50 11.49 -4.24 12.70
N LYS A 51 11.08 -3.75 13.86
CA LYS A 51 10.61 -4.59 14.98
C LYS A 51 9.09 -4.77 14.99
N ASP A 52 8.39 -4.30 13.97
CA ASP A 52 6.94 -4.45 13.91
C ASP A 52 6.55 -5.92 13.88
N LYS A 53 5.64 -6.30 14.78
CA LYS A 53 5.13 -7.66 14.84
C LYS A 53 4.06 -7.92 13.79
N ASN A 54 3.28 -6.90 13.46
CA ASN A 54 2.23 -6.97 12.47
C ASN A 54 2.60 -6.08 11.29
N ILE A 55 2.98 -6.71 10.19
CA ILE A 55 3.36 -6.01 8.96
C ILE A 55 2.23 -6.18 7.95
N PRO A 56 1.47 -5.12 7.65
CA PRO A 56 0.42 -5.22 6.64
C PRO A 56 0.99 -5.62 5.28
N SER A 57 0.34 -6.56 4.64
CA SER A 57 0.76 -7.01 3.31
C SER A 57 -0.44 -7.46 2.49
N ILE A 58 -0.26 -7.49 1.18
CA ILE A 58 -1.28 -7.94 0.24
C ILE A 58 -0.61 -8.60 -0.96
N GLY A 59 -1.24 -9.65 -1.47
CA GLY A 59 -0.78 -10.32 -2.69
C GLY A 59 0.44 -11.20 -2.54
N LEU A 60 0.88 -11.49 -1.32
CA LEU A 60 2.07 -12.32 -1.08
C LEU A 60 1.81 -13.81 -1.20
N LEU A 61 0.56 -14.23 -1.03
CA LEU A 61 0.19 -15.65 -1.17
C LEU A 61 -0.17 -15.92 -2.63
N GLU A 62 0.24 -17.06 -3.14
CA GLU A 62 0.03 -17.42 -4.55
C GLU A 62 -1.45 -17.41 -4.97
N LYS A 63 -2.36 -17.66 -4.03
CA LYS A 63 -3.79 -17.68 -4.30
C LYS A 63 -4.40 -16.29 -4.39
N ASP A 64 -3.72 -15.28 -3.87
CA ASP A 64 -4.23 -13.93 -3.82
C ASP A 64 -3.78 -13.17 -5.06
N THR A 65 -4.74 -12.73 -5.85
CA THR A 65 -4.46 -11.89 -7.01
C THR A 65 -5.21 -10.58 -6.86
N PHE A 66 -4.45 -9.49 -6.80
CA PHE A 66 -5.01 -8.15 -6.69
C PHE A 66 -4.54 -7.33 -7.87
N SER A 67 -5.48 -6.82 -8.63
CA SER A 67 -5.20 -6.00 -9.82
C SER A 67 -6.10 -4.78 -9.85
N LEU A 68 -5.64 -3.73 -10.48
CA LEU A 68 -6.39 -2.51 -10.69
C LEU A 68 -6.40 -2.17 -12.18
N ASN A 69 -7.54 -1.67 -12.65
CA ASN A 69 -7.66 -1.23 -14.04
C ASN A 69 -8.45 0.08 -14.07
N PRO A 70 -8.01 1.08 -14.83
CA PRO A 70 -8.70 2.37 -14.87
C PRO A 70 -10.09 2.32 -15.49
N ASN A 71 -10.43 1.25 -16.20
CA ASN A 71 -11.65 1.18 -16.99
C ASN A 71 -12.72 0.22 -16.45
N TYR A 72 -12.36 -0.72 -15.56
CA TYR A 72 -13.33 -1.70 -15.08
C TYR A 72 -12.94 -2.30 -13.73
N ILE A 73 -13.96 -2.90 -13.09
CA ILE A 73 -13.82 -3.67 -11.85
C ILE A 73 -14.36 -5.06 -12.14
N ASP A 74 -13.60 -6.09 -11.79
CA ASP A 74 -14.02 -7.48 -11.95
C ASP A 74 -13.46 -8.29 -10.78
N LYS A 75 -14.20 -8.33 -9.70
CA LYS A 75 -13.76 -8.98 -8.46
C LYS A 75 -13.52 -10.48 -8.62
N LYS A 76 -14.24 -11.13 -9.52
CA LYS A 76 -14.05 -12.57 -9.78
C LYS A 76 -12.66 -12.86 -10.34
N ASN A 77 -12.12 -11.93 -11.11
CA ASN A 77 -10.81 -12.06 -11.73
C ASN A 77 -9.73 -11.23 -11.02
N GLY A 78 -10.02 -10.77 -9.80
CA GLY A 78 -9.05 -10.06 -8.98
C GLY A 78 -8.89 -8.58 -9.28
N TYR A 79 -9.82 -7.97 -10.01
CA TYR A 79 -9.79 -6.54 -10.32
C TYR A 79 -10.68 -5.76 -9.37
N TYR A 80 -10.09 -4.93 -8.55
CA TYR A 80 -10.77 -4.18 -7.49
C TYR A 80 -10.78 -2.68 -7.79
N LYS A 81 -11.67 -1.94 -7.14
CA LYS A 81 -11.71 -0.50 -7.22
C LYS A 81 -10.50 0.13 -6.53
N GLY A 82 -10.07 -0.48 -5.44
CA GLY A 82 -8.93 -0.05 -4.67
C GLY A 82 -8.48 -1.13 -3.72
N ILE A 83 -7.30 -0.96 -3.16
CA ILE A 83 -6.67 -1.92 -2.26
C ILE A 83 -6.34 -1.18 -0.97
N ASN A 84 -6.57 -1.84 0.16
CA ASN A 84 -6.35 -1.26 1.48
C ASN A 84 -5.43 -2.16 2.31
N LEU A 85 -4.36 -1.57 2.86
CA LEU A 85 -3.51 -2.23 3.85
C LEU A 85 -3.70 -1.49 5.17
N SER A 86 -3.99 -2.23 6.25
CA SER A 86 -4.25 -1.64 7.56
C SER A 86 -3.24 -2.11 8.59
N GLY A 87 -2.83 -1.19 9.46
CA GLY A 87 -1.94 -1.50 10.57
C GLY A 87 -2.23 -0.61 11.75
N THR A 88 -1.48 -0.80 12.84
CA THR A 88 -1.61 0.01 14.04
C THR A 88 -0.25 0.45 14.54
N THR A 89 -0.21 1.59 15.21
CA THR A 89 1.00 2.11 15.86
C THR A 89 0.61 2.86 17.13
N SER A 90 1.56 3.01 18.02
CA SER A 90 1.38 3.82 19.23
C SER A 90 1.86 5.27 19.06
N LYS A 91 2.46 5.58 17.92
CA LYS A 91 3.04 6.91 17.68
C LYS A 91 2.06 7.81 16.96
N ASN A 92 1.95 9.08 17.40
CA ASN A 92 1.09 10.07 16.75
C ASN A 92 1.65 10.56 15.43
N LYS A 93 2.96 10.58 15.30
CA LYS A 93 3.65 10.92 14.05
C LYS A 93 4.55 9.76 13.69
N PHE A 94 4.46 9.30 12.46
CA PHE A 94 5.20 8.14 12.00
C PHE A 94 5.34 8.14 10.49
N ASP A 95 6.37 7.45 10.02
CA ASP A 95 6.57 7.24 8.59
C ASP A 95 6.31 5.77 8.29
N VAL A 96 5.50 5.53 7.26
CA VAL A 96 5.25 4.18 6.77
C VAL A 96 6.04 3.99 5.48
N LYS A 97 6.85 2.94 5.45
CA LYS A 97 7.59 2.56 4.26
C LYS A 97 6.81 1.48 3.53
N LEU A 98 6.46 1.75 2.30
CA LEU A 98 5.68 0.85 1.46
C LEU A 98 6.55 0.33 0.33
N TYR A 99 6.68 -0.99 0.26
CA TYR A 99 7.28 -1.66 -0.89
C TYR A 99 6.15 -2.21 -1.74
N LEU A 100 6.11 -1.82 -3.00
CA LEU A 100 5.03 -2.13 -3.92
C LEU A 100 5.60 -2.72 -5.20
N THR A 101 5.05 -3.84 -5.65
CA THR A 101 5.37 -4.40 -6.97
C THR A 101 4.09 -4.69 -7.73
N TYR A 102 4.15 -4.55 -9.02
CA TYR A 102 3.05 -4.90 -9.92
C TYR A 102 3.57 -5.12 -11.33
N ASN A 103 2.77 -5.78 -12.14
CA ASN A 103 3.10 -6.05 -13.54
C ASN A 103 2.29 -5.14 -14.46
N THR A 104 2.95 -4.58 -15.46
CA THR A 104 2.29 -3.92 -16.59
C THR A 104 2.36 -4.88 -17.78
N GLU A 105 1.89 -4.46 -18.95
CA GLU A 105 1.96 -5.30 -20.15
C GLU A 105 3.37 -5.79 -20.46
N ASP A 106 4.36 -4.93 -20.23
CA ASP A 106 5.72 -5.16 -20.70
C ASP A 106 6.72 -5.55 -19.63
N LYS A 107 6.44 -5.26 -18.36
CA LYS A 107 7.47 -5.41 -17.33
C LYS A 107 6.89 -5.46 -15.92
N GLN A 108 7.73 -5.87 -14.98
CA GLN A 108 7.44 -5.77 -13.56
C GLN A 108 8.02 -4.46 -13.03
N ILE A 109 7.23 -3.76 -12.24
CA ILE A 109 7.62 -2.48 -11.66
C ILE A 109 7.74 -2.63 -10.14
N GLU A 110 8.79 -2.06 -9.59
CA GLU A 110 9.01 -1.97 -8.15
C GLU A 110 9.00 -0.51 -7.74
N ARG A 111 8.33 -0.23 -6.61
CA ARG A 111 8.29 1.11 -6.03
C ARG A 111 8.54 1.05 -4.54
N TYR A 112 9.33 1.98 -4.06
CA TYR A 112 9.60 2.19 -2.64
C TYR A 112 9.03 3.54 -2.29
N ILE A 113 8.02 3.55 -1.43
CA ILE A 113 7.26 4.77 -1.13
C ILE A 113 7.27 5.01 0.38
N ILE A 114 7.48 6.27 0.76
CA ILE A 114 7.38 6.68 2.15
C ILE A 114 6.14 7.55 2.30
N LEU A 115 5.33 7.22 3.32
CA LEU A 115 4.11 7.93 3.64
C LEU A 115 4.22 8.51 5.05
N HIS A 116 3.83 9.77 5.20
CA HIS A 116 3.95 10.47 6.48
C HIS A 116 2.60 10.48 7.17
N GLY A 117 2.54 9.84 8.35
CA GLY A 117 1.33 9.79 9.17
C GLY A 117 1.36 10.79 10.29
N ASN A 118 0.21 11.44 10.54
CA ASN A 118 0.05 12.40 11.61
C ASN A 118 -1.38 12.30 12.15
N ALA A 119 -1.52 11.78 13.37
CA ALA A 119 -2.81 11.60 14.03
C ALA A 119 -3.07 12.64 15.13
N THR A 120 -2.26 13.68 15.22
CA THR A 120 -2.46 14.75 16.19
C THR A 120 -3.55 15.74 15.78
#